data_33aa050ae8ee7492cb52657f27b91123
#
_entry.id   33aa050ae8ee7492cb52657f27b91123
#
_cell.length_a   1.000
_cell.length_b   1.000
_cell.length_c   1.000
_cell.angle_alpha   90.00
_cell.angle_beta   90.00
_cell.angle_gamma   90.00
#
_symmetry.space_group_name_H-M   'P 1'
#
loop_
_entity.id
_entity.type
_entity.pdbx_description
1 polymer ?
#
loop_
_entity_poly.entity_id
_entity_poly.type
_entity_poly.pdbx_seq_one_letter_code
_entity_poly.pdbx_strand_id
1 'polypeptide(L)'
;MQRSSNPFVTEANPAVGERLELPKHRLADDPVLPDVAYQLIHDDLLLDGSARLNLATFVTTWMEPQARQLMAECVDKNTIDKDEYPQTAELERRCVAILADLWHAPPAEQATGCSTTGSSEACMLAGMALKRRWAARADDPTRRPNLVMGANVQVCWEKFCRYWDVEPRYVPVSADAPRLTAEGAAAHCDENTIGVVAILGSTFDGSYEPVAEI
;
A
#
# COMPACT_ATOMS: atom_id res chain seq x y z
N MET A 1 -47.83 11.66 22.16
CA MET A 1 -46.43 11.35 21.85
C MET A 1 -46.35 9.85 21.64
N GLN A 2 -46.50 9.41 20.38
CA GLN A 2 -46.41 7.98 20.01
C GLN A 2 -44.92 7.60 19.86
N ARG A 3 -44.47 6.62 20.65
CA ARG A 3 -43.17 5.99 20.45
C ARG A 3 -43.24 5.15 19.16
N SER A 4 -42.51 5.53 18.17
CA SER A 4 -42.23 4.72 16.98
C SER A 4 -41.51 3.45 17.42
N SER A 5 -42.19 2.32 17.41
CA SER A 5 -41.55 1.01 17.58
C SER A 5 -40.79 0.68 16.29
N ASN A 6 -39.48 0.66 16.38
CA ASN A 6 -38.64 0.18 15.31
C ASN A 6 -38.90 -1.34 15.16
N PRO A 7 -39.42 -1.83 14.02
CA PRO A 7 -39.78 -3.24 13.84
C PRO A 7 -38.59 -4.21 13.79
N PHE A 8 -37.33 -3.70 13.87
CA PHE A 8 -36.10 -4.49 13.84
C PHE A 8 -35.46 -4.69 15.22
N VAL A 9 -36.11 -4.22 16.31
CA VAL A 9 -35.64 -4.47 17.68
C VAL A 9 -36.48 -5.62 18.25
N THR A 10 -36.09 -6.84 17.98
CA THR A 10 -36.48 -7.96 18.83
C THR A 10 -35.64 -7.86 20.10
N GLU A 11 -36.29 -7.70 21.25
CA GLU A 11 -35.68 -7.86 22.56
C GLU A 11 -35.25 -9.32 22.73
N ALA A 12 -34.09 -9.67 22.15
CA ALA A 12 -33.39 -10.87 22.52
C ALA A 12 -32.58 -10.55 23.78
N ASN A 13 -33.17 -10.85 24.93
CA ASN A 13 -32.43 -10.92 26.19
C ASN A 13 -31.75 -12.30 26.19
N PRO A 14 -30.47 -12.44 25.83
CA PRO A 14 -29.82 -13.74 25.91
C PRO A 14 -29.80 -14.14 27.37
N ALA A 15 -30.31 -15.32 27.66
CA ALA A 15 -30.21 -15.90 29.00
C ALA A 15 -28.76 -15.83 29.45
N VAL A 16 -28.55 -15.37 30.67
CA VAL A 16 -27.20 -15.24 31.27
C VAL A 16 -26.52 -16.58 31.18
N GLY A 17 -25.55 -16.72 30.25
CA GLY A 17 -24.74 -17.93 30.10
C GLY A 17 -24.54 -18.44 28.67
N GLU A 18 -25.31 -18.03 27.67
CA GLU A 18 -25.01 -18.42 26.29
C GLU A 18 -23.99 -17.45 25.67
N ARG A 19 -22.82 -18.00 25.31
CA ARG A 19 -21.79 -17.26 24.60
C ARG A 19 -22.28 -17.07 23.17
N LEU A 20 -22.55 -15.83 22.76
CA LEU A 20 -22.86 -15.51 21.37
C LEU A 20 -21.62 -15.72 20.52
N GLU A 21 -21.61 -16.77 19.71
CA GLU A 21 -20.54 -17.05 18.76
C GLU A 21 -21.01 -16.71 17.35
N LEU A 22 -20.33 -15.76 16.69
CA LEU A 22 -20.58 -15.49 15.28
C LEU A 22 -19.94 -16.59 14.42
N PRO A 23 -20.63 -17.07 13.36
CA PRO A 23 -20.06 -18.05 12.45
C PRO A 23 -18.84 -17.46 11.73
N LYS A 24 -17.74 -18.20 11.68
CA LYS A 24 -16.46 -17.74 11.10
C LYS A 24 -16.39 -17.84 9.57
N HIS A 25 -17.24 -18.64 8.94
CA HIS A 25 -17.13 -19.02 7.53
C HIS A 25 -18.41 -18.81 6.71
N ARG A 26 -19.44 -18.25 7.31
CA ARG A 26 -20.72 -17.92 6.67
C ARG A 26 -21.37 -16.72 7.37
N LEU A 27 -22.35 -16.12 6.74
CA LEU A 27 -23.18 -15.11 7.41
C LEU A 27 -23.96 -15.77 8.56
N ALA A 28 -24.19 -15.02 9.62
CA ALA A 28 -25.12 -15.42 10.67
C ALA A 28 -26.54 -15.54 10.10
N ASP A 29 -27.31 -16.50 10.59
CA ASP A 29 -28.69 -16.69 10.16
C ASP A 29 -29.59 -15.59 10.74
N ASP A 30 -29.26 -15.12 11.94
CA ASP A 30 -30.02 -14.08 12.65
C ASP A 30 -29.24 -12.75 12.67
N PRO A 31 -29.94 -11.61 12.65
CA PRO A 31 -29.34 -10.30 12.78
C PRO A 31 -28.76 -10.08 14.17
N VAL A 32 -27.60 -9.44 14.24
CA VAL A 32 -26.94 -9.05 15.49
C VAL A 32 -27.02 -7.53 15.65
N LEU A 33 -27.24 -7.06 16.89
CA LEU A 33 -27.20 -5.63 17.18
C LEU A 33 -25.80 -5.06 16.86
N PRO A 34 -25.72 -3.87 16.23
CA PRO A 34 -24.43 -3.27 15.85
C PRO A 34 -23.44 -3.13 17.00
N ASP A 35 -23.90 -2.73 18.18
CA ASP A 35 -23.03 -2.58 19.35
C ASP A 35 -22.47 -3.92 19.84
N VAL A 36 -23.26 -5.00 19.76
CA VAL A 36 -22.80 -6.35 20.11
C VAL A 36 -21.77 -6.83 19.09
N ALA A 37 -22.03 -6.64 17.80
CA ALA A 37 -21.09 -6.99 16.74
C ALA A 37 -19.77 -6.20 16.88
N TYR A 38 -19.88 -4.89 17.16
CA TYR A 38 -18.71 -4.06 17.44
C TYR A 38 -17.90 -4.59 18.61
N GLN A 39 -18.54 -4.90 19.74
CA GLN A 39 -17.85 -5.37 20.94
C GLN A 39 -17.14 -6.71 20.71
N LEU A 40 -17.78 -7.65 20.03
CA LEU A 40 -17.17 -8.94 19.70
C LEU A 40 -15.90 -8.78 18.86
N ILE A 41 -15.95 -7.94 17.81
CA ILE A 41 -14.79 -7.67 16.96
C ILE A 41 -13.73 -6.90 17.73
N HIS A 42 -14.13 -5.91 18.53
CA HIS A 42 -13.21 -5.13 19.34
C HIS A 42 -12.44 -6.01 20.33
N ASP A 43 -13.13 -6.94 21.01
CA ASP A 43 -12.50 -7.85 21.96
C ASP A 43 -11.53 -8.82 21.29
N ASP A 44 -11.86 -9.33 20.09
CA ASP A 44 -10.94 -10.12 19.29
C ASP A 44 -9.68 -9.33 18.91
N LEU A 45 -9.81 -8.07 18.53
CA LEU A 45 -8.69 -7.19 18.18
C LEU A 45 -7.76 -6.84 19.36
N LEU A 46 -8.22 -7.02 20.61
CA LEU A 46 -7.34 -6.87 21.79
C LEU A 46 -6.25 -7.94 21.87
N LEU A 47 -6.41 -9.04 21.13
CA LEU A 47 -5.39 -10.10 21.02
C LEU A 47 -4.27 -9.75 20.04
N ASP A 48 -4.46 -8.72 19.21
CA ASP A 48 -3.44 -8.26 18.28
C ASP A 48 -2.29 -7.54 19.00
N GLY A 49 -1.10 -7.57 18.38
CA GLY A 49 0.05 -6.85 18.86
C GLY A 49 -0.17 -5.33 18.85
N SER A 50 0.35 -4.64 19.85
CA SER A 50 0.32 -3.17 19.86
C SER A 50 1.29 -2.59 18.83
N ALA A 51 0.79 -1.80 17.89
CA ALA A 51 1.62 -1.10 16.90
C ALA A 51 2.68 -0.18 17.57
N ARG A 52 2.41 0.35 18.75
CA ARG A 52 3.35 1.19 19.51
C ARG A 52 4.54 0.42 20.10
N LEU A 53 4.39 -0.89 20.25
CA LEU A 53 5.44 -1.79 20.77
C LEU A 53 6.15 -2.54 19.65
N ASN A 54 5.67 -2.41 18.41
CA ASN A 54 6.32 -3.02 17.26
C ASN A 54 7.55 -2.20 16.87
N LEU A 55 8.72 -2.74 17.10
CA LEU A 55 10.02 -2.14 16.77
C LEU A 55 10.57 -2.65 15.42
N ALA A 56 9.81 -3.53 14.76
CA ALA A 56 10.22 -4.14 13.50
C ALA A 56 9.67 -3.35 12.30
N THR A 57 9.31 -4.07 11.25
CA THR A 57 8.86 -3.54 9.97
C THR A 57 7.34 -3.42 9.89
N PHE A 58 6.85 -2.71 8.88
CA PHE A 58 5.42 -2.55 8.59
C PHE A 58 4.62 -1.84 9.69
N VAL A 59 5.30 -1.01 10.48
CA VAL A 59 4.64 -0.17 11.48
C VAL A 59 4.12 1.11 10.83
N THR A 60 2.96 1.56 11.33
CA THR A 60 2.44 2.88 10.99
C THR A 60 3.17 3.95 11.79
N THR A 61 3.34 5.13 11.19
CA THR A 61 3.89 6.30 11.86
C THR A 61 2.88 6.94 12.80
N TRP A 62 3.36 7.88 13.61
CA TRP A 62 2.49 8.74 14.41
C TRP A 62 1.50 9.47 13.52
N MET A 63 0.28 9.60 14.01
CA MET A 63 -0.82 10.28 13.33
C MET A 63 -1.50 11.23 14.31
N GLU A 64 -1.56 12.51 13.97
CA GLU A 64 -2.21 13.54 14.75
C GLU A 64 -3.72 13.23 14.92
N PRO A 65 -4.32 13.66 16.05
CA PRO A 65 -5.76 13.46 16.26
C PRO A 65 -6.62 14.02 15.12
N GLN A 66 -6.24 15.14 14.53
CA GLN A 66 -6.95 15.77 13.41
C GLN A 66 -6.96 14.88 12.15
N ALA A 67 -5.86 14.17 11.88
CA ALA A 67 -5.81 13.24 10.76
C ALA A 67 -6.80 12.09 10.96
N ARG A 68 -6.86 11.52 12.17
CA ARG A 68 -7.83 10.46 12.51
C ARG A 68 -9.28 10.96 12.41
N GLN A 69 -9.53 12.19 12.85
CA GLN A 69 -10.85 12.80 12.75
C GLN A 69 -11.26 12.96 11.29
N LEU A 70 -10.40 13.49 10.42
CA LEU A 70 -10.66 13.64 8.99
C LEU A 70 -10.89 12.28 8.30
N MET A 71 -10.15 11.24 8.68
CA MET A 71 -10.39 9.89 8.17
C MET A 71 -11.80 9.39 8.51
N ALA A 72 -12.25 9.60 9.76
CA ALA A 72 -13.59 9.22 10.19
C ALA A 72 -14.69 10.03 9.47
N GLU A 73 -14.49 11.33 9.27
CA GLU A 73 -15.42 12.22 8.58
C GLU A 73 -15.52 11.96 7.07
N CYS A 74 -14.54 11.27 6.50
CA CYS A 74 -14.45 11.02 5.05
C CYS A 74 -14.63 9.55 4.68
N VAL A 75 -14.97 8.68 5.63
CA VAL A 75 -15.07 7.22 5.41
C VAL A 75 -16.11 6.82 4.38
N ASP A 76 -17.12 7.65 4.17
CA ASP A 76 -18.24 7.46 3.23
C ASP A 76 -18.00 8.09 1.85
N LYS A 77 -16.87 8.77 1.64
CA LYS A 77 -16.54 9.42 0.36
C LYS A 77 -15.92 8.44 -0.63
N ASN A 78 -16.48 8.42 -1.84
CA ASN A 78 -15.92 7.65 -2.95
C ASN A 78 -15.01 8.54 -3.81
N THR A 79 -13.69 8.39 -3.66
CA THR A 79 -12.68 9.22 -4.31
C THR A 79 -12.63 9.10 -5.84
N ILE A 80 -13.24 8.07 -6.42
CA ILE A 80 -13.31 7.91 -7.88
C ILE A 80 -14.37 8.85 -8.51
N ASP A 81 -15.37 9.23 -7.75
CA ASP A 81 -16.41 10.16 -8.19
C ASP A 81 -15.96 11.60 -7.99
N LYS A 82 -15.26 12.13 -8.97
CA LYS A 82 -14.65 13.46 -8.91
C LYS A 82 -15.67 14.59 -9.08
N ASP A 83 -16.82 14.30 -9.67
CA ASP A 83 -17.89 15.26 -9.86
C ASP A 83 -18.63 15.52 -8.55
N GLU A 84 -18.88 14.46 -7.77
CA GLU A 84 -19.51 14.55 -6.46
C GLU A 84 -18.52 15.02 -5.36
N TYR A 85 -17.25 14.60 -5.45
CA TYR A 85 -16.22 14.91 -4.45
C TYR A 85 -15.05 15.73 -5.01
N PRO A 86 -15.30 16.92 -5.61
CA PRO A 86 -14.25 17.70 -6.30
C PRO A 86 -13.13 18.14 -5.37
N GLN A 87 -13.41 18.43 -4.08
CA GLN A 87 -12.39 18.85 -3.13
C GLN A 87 -11.46 17.69 -2.73
N THR A 88 -11.97 16.46 -2.64
CA THR A 88 -11.15 15.28 -2.40
C THR A 88 -10.21 15.01 -3.59
N ALA A 89 -10.71 15.14 -4.82
CA ALA A 89 -9.91 15.03 -6.03
C ALA A 89 -8.84 16.13 -6.11
N GLU A 90 -9.16 17.36 -5.71
CA GLU A 90 -8.20 18.46 -5.67
C GLU A 90 -7.11 18.26 -4.62
N LEU A 91 -7.44 17.72 -3.45
CA LEU A 91 -6.46 17.37 -2.42
C LEU A 91 -5.48 16.30 -2.92
N GLU A 92 -5.98 15.25 -3.59
CA GLU A 92 -5.12 14.24 -4.22
C GLU A 92 -4.17 14.88 -5.24
N ARG A 93 -4.69 15.71 -6.13
CA ARG A 93 -3.89 16.43 -7.13
C ARG A 93 -2.79 17.29 -6.50
N ARG A 94 -3.09 17.98 -5.39
CA ARG A 94 -2.10 18.77 -4.63
C ARG A 94 -1.02 17.88 -4.03
N CYS A 95 -1.37 16.75 -3.44
CA CYS A 95 -0.39 15.81 -2.90
C CYS A 95 0.57 15.32 -4.00
N VAL A 96 0.05 14.96 -5.18
CA VAL A 96 0.86 14.56 -6.33
C VAL A 96 1.78 15.71 -6.78
N ALA A 97 1.26 16.94 -6.89
CA ALA A 97 2.05 18.09 -7.30
C ALA A 97 3.17 18.43 -6.30
N ILE A 98 2.90 18.35 -4.99
CA ILE A 98 3.90 18.59 -3.93
C ILE A 98 5.04 17.57 -4.03
N LEU A 99 4.71 16.28 -4.22
CA LEU A 99 5.73 15.23 -4.37
C LEU A 99 6.52 15.37 -5.67
N ALA A 100 5.86 15.75 -6.76
CA ALA A 100 6.52 16.02 -8.04
C ALA A 100 7.52 17.16 -7.94
N ASP A 101 7.17 18.27 -7.28
CA ASP A 101 8.06 19.38 -7.00
C ASP A 101 9.25 18.95 -6.13
N LEU A 102 8.98 18.24 -5.04
CA LEU A 102 10.01 17.71 -4.13
C LEU A 102 11.03 16.82 -4.84
N TRP A 103 10.59 16.04 -5.82
CA TRP A 103 11.43 15.10 -6.59
C TRP A 103 11.93 15.68 -7.91
N HIS A 104 11.80 17.00 -8.11
CA HIS A 104 12.27 17.70 -9.31
C HIS A 104 11.74 17.09 -10.63
N ALA A 105 10.51 16.60 -10.60
CA ALA A 105 9.82 16.15 -11.81
C ALA A 105 9.55 17.35 -12.75
N PRO A 106 9.18 17.11 -14.03
CA PRO A 106 8.70 18.19 -14.90
C PRO A 106 7.59 19.00 -14.23
N PRO A 107 7.29 20.24 -14.73
CA PRO A 107 6.47 21.22 -14.00
C PRO A 107 5.30 20.61 -13.25
N ALA A 108 5.15 20.96 -11.98
CA ALA A 108 4.19 20.33 -11.06
C ALA A 108 2.74 20.38 -11.57
N GLU A 109 2.41 21.36 -12.42
CA GLU A 109 1.10 21.50 -13.07
C GLU A 109 0.81 20.39 -14.08
N GLN A 110 1.85 19.72 -14.59
CA GLN A 110 1.77 18.60 -15.54
C GLN A 110 2.04 17.26 -14.87
N ALA A 111 2.25 17.25 -13.56
CA ALA A 111 2.53 16.04 -12.83
C ALA A 111 1.34 15.07 -12.91
N THR A 112 1.62 13.85 -13.30
CA THR A 112 0.63 12.77 -13.37
C THR A 112 0.90 11.77 -12.25
N GLY A 113 -0.12 11.47 -11.48
CA GLY A 113 -0.04 10.51 -10.39
C GLY A 113 -1.41 10.27 -9.77
N CYS A 114 -1.46 9.33 -8.84
CA CYS A 114 -2.65 9.03 -8.05
C CYS A 114 -2.26 8.52 -6.67
N SER A 115 -3.19 8.59 -5.74
CA SER A 115 -3.12 7.82 -4.50
C SER A 115 -3.32 6.33 -4.78
N THR A 116 -2.83 5.48 -3.89
CA THR A 116 -2.93 4.02 -3.98
C THR A 116 -3.38 3.44 -2.65
N THR A 117 -3.92 2.21 -2.68
CA THR A 117 -4.30 1.49 -1.45
C THR A 117 -3.11 1.17 -0.55
N GLY A 118 -1.89 1.19 -1.12
CA GLY A 118 -0.67 0.94 -0.37
C GLY A 118 0.55 0.88 -1.28
N SER A 119 1.73 0.73 -0.68
CA SER A 119 3.02 0.72 -1.39
C SER A 119 3.13 -0.37 -2.46
N SER A 120 2.49 -1.51 -2.27
CA SER A 120 2.50 -2.58 -3.28
C SER A 120 1.84 -2.15 -4.60
N GLU A 121 0.72 -1.46 -4.54
CA GLU A 121 0.07 -0.89 -5.73
C GLU A 121 0.93 0.22 -6.35
N ALA A 122 1.50 1.09 -5.52
CA ALA A 122 2.40 2.14 -5.99
C ALA A 122 3.60 1.55 -6.77
N CYS A 123 4.24 0.52 -6.24
CA CYS A 123 5.32 -0.20 -6.93
C CYS A 123 4.86 -0.87 -8.22
N MET A 124 3.65 -1.47 -8.23
CA MET A 124 3.04 -2.07 -9.43
C MET A 124 2.84 -1.02 -10.53
N LEU A 125 2.30 0.14 -10.20
CA LEU A 125 2.07 1.23 -11.16
C LEU A 125 3.39 1.82 -11.68
N ALA A 126 4.37 2.02 -10.79
CA ALA A 126 5.70 2.49 -11.18
C ALA A 126 6.40 1.49 -12.11
N GLY A 127 6.38 0.21 -11.78
CA GLY A 127 6.94 -0.86 -12.61
C GLY A 127 6.24 -0.98 -13.97
N MET A 128 4.91 -0.86 -14.00
CA MET A 128 4.15 -0.81 -15.24
C MET A 128 4.59 0.37 -16.12
N ALA A 129 4.76 1.55 -15.54
CA ALA A 129 5.22 2.72 -16.28
C ALA A 129 6.64 2.51 -16.85
N LEU A 130 7.56 1.92 -16.08
CA LEU A 130 8.89 1.57 -16.55
C LEU A 130 8.83 0.59 -17.73
N LYS A 131 8.05 -0.49 -17.61
CA LYS A 131 7.86 -1.48 -18.68
C LYS A 131 7.31 -0.84 -19.96
N ARG A 132 6.30 0.04 -19.83
CA ARG A 132 5.71 0.75 -20.97
C ARG A 132 6.71 1.70 -21.64
N ARG A 133 7.50 2.42 -20.86
CA ARG A 133 8.55 3.31 -21.37
C ARG A 133 9.67 2.53 -22.09
N TRP A 134 10.04 1.36 -21.57
CA TRP A 134 10.99 0.48 -22.23
C TRP A 134 10.40 -0.04 -23.55
N ALA A 135 9.19 -0.59 -23.57
CA ALA A 135 8.56 -1.13 -24.77
C ALA A 135 8.41 -0.10 -25.90
N ALA A 136 8.21 1.18 -25.55
CA ALA A 136 8.14 2.27 -26.52
C ALA A 136 9.50 2.63 -27.17
N ARG A 137 10.62 2.15 -26.62
CA ARG A 137 11.98 2.47 -27.08
C ARG A 137 12.76 1.24 -27.55
N ALA A 138 12.30 0.04 -27.19
CA ALA A 138 12.98 -1.21 -27.50
C ALA A 138 12.90 -1.49 -29.01
N ASP A 139 14.02 -1.95 -29.59
CA ASP A 139 14.06 -2.42 -30.98
C ASP A 139 13.16 -3.65 -31.19
N ASP A 140 13.07 -4.48 -30.15
CA ASP A 140 12.19 -5.65 -30.12
C ASP A 140 11.40 -5.69 -28.80
N PRO A 141 10.18 -5.12 -28.78
CA PRO A 141 9.33 -5.10 -27.57
C PRO A 141 8.75 -6.47 -27.20
N THR A 142 8.99 -7.51 -28.02
CA THR A 142 8.54 -8.89 -27.73
C THR A 142 9.52 -9.62 -26.80
N ARG A 143 10.75 -9.12 -26.65
CA ARG A 143 11.69 -9.63 -25.68
C ARG A 143 11.17 -9.49 -24.26
N ARG A 144 11.60 -10.39 -23.37
CA ARG A 144 11.26 -10.33 -21.97
C ARG A 144 12.12 -9.24 -21.28
N PRO A 145 11.48 -8.18 -20.74
CA PRO A 145 12.23 -7.16 -20.01
C PRO A 145 12.71 -7.66 -18.65
N ASN A 146 13.71 -7.02 -18.07
CA ASN A 146 14.20 -7.33 -16.74
C ASN A 146 14.22 -6.10 -15.81
N LEU A 147 14.21 -6.36 -14.51
CA LEU A 147 14.29 -5.36 -13.44
C LEU A 147 15.43 -5.74 -12.49
N VAL A 148 16.39 -4.84 -12.32
CA VAL A 148 17.54 -5.06 -11.44
C VAL A 148 17.22 -4.57 -10.03
N MET A 149 17.57 -5.35 -9.01
CA MET A 149 17.30 -5.03 -7.60
C MET A 149 18.24 -5.79 -6.67
N GLY A 150 18.49 -5.26 -5.47
CA GLY A 150 19.18 -6.01 -4.43
C GLY A 150 18.38 -7.19 -3.93
N ALA A 151 19.03 -8.26 -3.48
CA ALA A 151 18.35 -9.43 -2.91
C ALA A 151 17.56 -9.12 -1.62
N ASN A 152 17.79 -7.94 -1.01
CA ASN A 152 17.08 -7.40 0.14
C ASN A 152 15.80 -6.61 -0.25
N VAL A 153 15.37 -6.68 -1.50
CA VAL A 153 14.21 -5.94 -1.99
C VAL A 153 12.91 -6.38 -1.32
N GLN A 154 11.97 -5.46 -1.23
CA GLN A 154 10.63 -5.74 -0.70
C GLN A 154 9.81 -6.60 -1.69
N VAL A 155 9.06 -7.57 -1.16
CA VAL A 155 8.33 -8.61 -1.92
C VAL A 155 7.34 -8.07 -2.98
N CYS A 156 6.92 -6.82 -2.88
CA CYS A 156 6.05 -6.21 -3.90
C CYS A 156 6.69 -6.18 -5.29
N TRP A 157 8.01 -6.04 -5.38
CA TRP A 157 8.74 -6.07 -6.64
C TRP A 157 8.83 -7.48 -7.25
N GLU A 158 8.95 -8.51 -6.40
CA GLU A 158 8.83 -9.91 -6.86
C GLU A 158 7.45 -10.19 -7.43
N LYS A 159 6.39 -9.70 -6.74
CA LYS A 159 5.02 -9.80 -7.24
C LYS A 159 4.86 -9.05 -8.56
N PHE A 160 5.41 -7.84 -8.68
CA PHE A 160 5.42 -7.09 -9.93
C PHE A 160 6.03 -7.91 -11.06
N CYS A 161 7.24 -8.42 -10.86
CA CYS A 161 7.94 -9.21 -11.87
C CYS A 161 7.11 -10.42 -12.34
N ARG A 162 6.48 -11.12 -11.40
CA ARG A 162 5.60 -12.27 -11.69
C ARG A 162 4.35 -11.89 -12.45
N TYR A 163 3.67 -10.81 -12.06
CA TYR A 163 2.38 -10.43 -12.63
C TYR A 163 2.53 -9.77 -14.00
N TRP A 164 3.65 -9.11 -14.24
CA TRP A 164 3.92 -8.36 -15.46
C TRP A 164 4.88 -9.06 -16.42
N ASP A 165 5.24 -10.31 -16.15
CA ASP A 165 6.22 -11.08 -16.93
C ASP A 165 7.52 -10.29 -17.17
N VAL A 166 8.12 -9.84 -16.08
CA VAL A 166 9.42 -9.18 -16.03
C VAL A 166 10.40 -10.13 -15.36
N GLU A 167 11.60 -10.29 -15.91
CA GLU A 167 12.65 -11.08 -15.30
C GLU A 167 13.25 -10.33 -14.09
N PRO A 168 13.17 -10.86 -12.85
CA PRO A 168 13.88 -10.27 -11.73
C PRO A 168 15.36 -10.59 -11.81
N ARG A 169 16.23 -9.57 -11.72
CA ARG A 169 17.68 -9.71 -11.62
C ARG A 169 18.13 -9.28 -10.25
N TYR A 170 18.44 -10.25 -9.41
CA TYR A 170 18.88 -10.00 -8.05
C TYR A 170 20.39 -9.82 -7.98
N VAL A 171 20.81 -8.68 -7.46
CA VAL A 171 22.20 -8.46 -7.05
C VAL A 171 22.36 -9.04 -5.65
N PRO A 172 23.27 -10.01 -5.45
CA PRO A 172 23.50 -10.61 -4.15
C PRO A 172 23.91 -9.58 -3.10
N VAL A 173 23.40 -9.73 -1.88
CA VAL A 173 23.84 -8.98 -0.71
C VAL A 173 24.56 -9.93 0.26
N SER A 174 25.56 -9.44 0.97
CA SER A 174 26.36 -10.20 1.92
C SER A 174 26.71 -9.34 3.13
N ALA A 175 27.38 -9.92 4.13
CA ALA A 175 27.89 -9.17 5.27
C ALA A 175 28.86 -8.05 4.86
N ASP A 176 29.69 -8.29 3.82
CA ASP A 176 30.65 -7.32 3.30
C ASP A 176 30.02 -6.30 2.33
N ALA A 177 28.91 -6.67 1.70
CA ALA A 177 28.15 -5.82 0.79
C ALA A 177 26.64 -5.96 1.11
N PRO A 178 26.15 -5.30 2.19
CA PRO A 178 24.80 -5.52 2.72
C PRO A 178 23.70 -4.83 1.89
N ARG A 179 24.06 -4.11 0.84
CA ARG A 179 23.14 -3.32 0.02
C ARG A 179 23.58 -3.28 -1.44
N LEU A 180 22.64 -2.92 -2.31
CA LEU A 180 22.92 -2.70 -3.73
C LEU A 180 23.96 -1.57 -3.88
N THR A 181 24.94 -1.79 -4.76
CA THR A 181 25.92 -0.76 -5.17
C THR A 181 25.70 -0.38 -6.63
N ALA A 182 26.24 0.77 -7.05
CA ALA A 182 26.15 1.21 -8.43
C ALA A 182 26.82 0.23 -9.40
N GLU A 183 27.99 -0.29 -9.04
CA GLU A 183 28.72 -1.28 -9.83
C GLU A 183 27.95 -2.59 -9.94
N GLY A 184 27.36 -3.05 -8.82
CA GLY A 184 26.52 -4.25 -8.77
C GLY A 184 25.28 -4.10 -9.65
N ALA A 185 24.62 -2.95 -9.59
CA ALA A 185 23.49 -2.64 -10.44
C ALA A 185 23.88 -2.62 -11.92
N ALA A 186 24.94 -1.88 -12.28
CA ALA A 186 25.42 -1.76 -13.66
C ALA A 186 25.79 -3.11 -14.28
N ALA A 187 26.43 -3.99 -13.51
CA ALA A 187 26.85 -5.32 -13.97
C ALA A 187 25.66 -6.24 -14.32
N HIS A 188 24.46 -5.94 -13.83
CA HIS A 188 23.24 -6.72 -14.07
C HIS A 188 22.29 -6.06 -15.07
N CYS A 189 22.61 -4.86 -15.55
CA CYS A 189 21.81 -4.14 -16.55
C CYS A 189 22.20 -4.54 -17.98
N ASP A 190 21.21 -4.56 -18.87
CA ASP A 190 21.38 -4.71 -20.31
C ASP A 190 20.31 -3.88 -21.08
N GLU A 191 20.21 -4.06 -22.39
CA GLU A 191 19.24 -3.36 -23.26
C GLU A 191 17.78 -3.67 -22.93
N ASN A 192 17.50 -4.77 -22.23
CA ASN A 192 16.16 -5.17 -21.80
C ASN A 192 15.83 -4.70 -20.37
N THR A 193 16.72 -3.99 -19.72
CA THR A 193 16.50 -3.48 -18.36
C THR A 193 15.53 -2.32 -18.38
N ILE A 194 14.41 -2.48 -17.67
CA ILE A 194 13.38 -1.44 -17.54
C ILE A 194 13.70 -0.43 -16.45
N GLY A 195 14.54 -0.81 -15.49
CA GLY A 195 14.95 0.06 -14.38
C GLY A 195 15.72 -0.68 -13.31
N VAL A 196 16.16 0.07 -12.32
CA VAL A 196 16.82 -0.42 -11.10
C VAL A 196 15.99 0.00 -9.89
N VAL A 197 15.78 -0.90 -8.94
CA VAL A 197 15.14 -0.59 -7.66
C VAL A 197 16.23 -0.25 -6.66
N ALA A 198 16.27 1.00 -6.23
CA ALA A 198 17.15 1.47 -5.16
C ALA A 198 16.32 1.85 -3.92
N ILE A 199 16.78 1.50 -2.72
CA ILE A 199 16.04 1.56 -1.48
C ILE A 199 16.65 2.62 -0.54
N LEU A 200 15.81 3.57 -0.10
CA LEU A 200 16.15 4.53 0.96
C LEU A 200 15.46 4.12 2.27
N GLY A 201 16.08 3.23 3.00
CA GLY A 201 15.56 2.61 4.21
C GLY A 201 15.16 1.16 3.98
N SER A 202 16.15 0.26 3.99
CA SER A 202 15.93 -1.19 3.88
C SER A 202 14.99 -1.69 4.99
N THR A 203 14.04 -2.53 4.62
CA THR A 203 13.11 -3.17 5.56
C THR A 203 13.83 -3.97 6.65
N PHE A 204 15.01 -4.50 6.36
CA PHE A 204 15.72 -5.42 7.25
C PHE A 204 16.61 -4.70 8.26
N ASP A 205 17.29 -3.63 7.86
CA ASP A 205 18.33 -2.98 8.67
C ASP A 205 18.27 -1.44 8.64
N GLY A 206 17.33 -0.86 7.90
CA GLY A 206 17.18 0.58 7.75
C GLY A 206 18.27 1.26 6.93
N SER A 207 19.19 0.52 6.31
CA SER A 207 20.28 1.08 5.52
C SER A 207 19.79 1.76 4.25
N TYR A 208 20.54 2.76 3.78
CA TYR A 208 20.28 3.48 2.52
C TYR A 208 21.22 2.99 1.42
N GLU A 209 20.63 2.69 0.28
CA GLU A 209 21.40 2.41 -0.93
C GLU A 209 21.84 3.72 -1.59
N PRO A 210 22.97 3.72 -2.34
CA PRO A 210 23.55 4.92 -2.93
C PRO A 210 22.77 5.34 -4.18
N VAL A 211 21.59 5.91 -4.01
CA VAL A 211 20.64 6.25 -5.10
C VAL A 211 21.25 7.23 -6.10
N ALA A 212 22.10 8.15 -5.63
CA ALA A 212 22.70 9.16 -6.51
C ALA A 212 23.76 8.58 -7.45
N GLU A 213 24.41 7.49 -7.04
CA GLU A 213 25.42 6.79 -7.81
C GLU A 213 24.82 5.72 -8.73
N ILE A 214 23.63 5.17 -8.36
CA ILE A 214 22.87 4.21 -9.15
C ILE A 214 22.12 4.90 -10.27
#